data_1c61a65b77ddbf0e927eb05837107002
#
_entry.id   1c61a65b77ddbf0e927eb05837107002
#
_cell.length_a   1.000
_cell.length_b   1.000
_cell.length_c   1.000
_cell.angle_alpha   90.00
_cell.angle_beta   90.00
_cell.angle_gamma   90.00
#
_symmetry.space_group_name_H-M   'P 1'
#
loop_
_entity.id
_entity.type
_entity.pdbx_description
1 polymer ?
#
loop_
_entity_poly.entity_id
_entity_poly.type
_entity_poly.pdbx_seq_one_letter_code
_entity_poly.pdbx_strand_id
1 'polypeptide(L)'
;MLTLIPTDTVQARLEALFRTYGAKVQALLLTYGLDKHGIDPADVEQEVRIRLWRALERDRSGAFHASYIQRVVASTVIDALRRAEVRATEPLPDEDEEPVQVGEAPIGPDRRAGDVERMQGLARCLAEIPERRRLPITLHLQGFQLQEIADLAGIASAEAARKLVSRGLDELKVRLREMGYGEFDD
;
A
#
# COMPACT_ATOMS: atom_id res chain seq x y z
N MET A 1 -29.29 -3.96 -26.82
CA MET A 1 -28.86 -5.34 -26.53
C MET A 1 -27.63 -5.26 -25.64
N LEU A 2 -27.83 -5.32 -24.33
CA LEU A 2 -26.72 -5.30 -23.34
C LEU A 2 -26.04 -6.66 -23.42
N THR A 3 -24.86 -6.70 -24.00
CA THR A 3 -24.01 -7.89 -23.95
C THR A 3 -23.50 -8.03 -22.52
N LEU A 4 -24.08 -8.92 -21.75
CA LEU A 4 -23.56 -9.39 -20.48
C LEU A 4 -22.17 -9.96 -20.75
N ILE A 5 -21.12 -9.20 -20.35
CA ILE A 5 -19.76 -9.75 -20.28
C ILE A 5 -19.84 -10.83 -19.21
N PRO A 6 -19.43 -12.08 -19.50
CA PRO A 6 -19.47 -13.14 -18.51
C PRO A 6 -18.73 -12.67 -17.26
N THR A 7 -19.41 -12.60 -16.13
CA THR A 7 -18.84 -12.26 -14.81
C THR A 7 -17.63 -13.15 -14.50
N ASP A 8 -17.68 -14.38 -14.98
CA ASP A 8 -16.58 -15.35 -14.91
C ASP A 8 -15.26 -14.83 -15.52
N THR A 9 -15.31 -14.04 -16.59
CA THR A 9 -14.09 -13.53 -17.24
C THR A 9 -13.41 -12.44 -16.40
N VAL A 10 -14.16 -11.54 -15.79
CA VAL A 10 -13.62 -10.49 -14.91
C VAL A 10 -13.12 -11.10 -13.61
N GLN A 11 -13.88 -12.04 -13.04
CA GLN A 11 -13.48 -12.79 -11.86
C GLN A 11 -12.17 -13.54 -12.09
N ALA A 12 -12.07 -14.34 -13.15
CA ALA A 12 -10.87 -15.10 -13.48
C ALA A 12 -9.64 -14.19 -13.70
N ARG A 13 -9.84 -13.01 -14.31
CA ARG A 13 -8.78 -12.01 -14.50
C ARG A 13 -8.33 -11.38 -13.19
N LEU A 14 -9.27 -11.05 -12.30
CA LEU A 14 -8.95 -10.54 -10.96
C LEU A 14 -8.18 -11.56 -10.14
N GLU A 15 -8.61 -12.83 -10.16
CA GLU A 15 -7.92 -13.92 -9.47
C GLU A 15 -6.50 -14.14 -10.02
N ALA A 16 -6.31 -14.10 -11.33
CA ALA A 16 -5.00 -14.19 -11.97
C ALA A 16 -4.10 -13.02 -11.54
N LEU A 17 -4.66 -11.80 -11.44
CA LEU A 17 -3.96 -10.61 -10.98
C LEU A 17 -3.52 -10.77 -9.51
N PHE A 18 -4.41 -11.19 -8.62
CA PHE A 18 -4.06 -11.41 -7.21
C PHE A 18 -3.15 -12.61 -6.98
N ARG A 19 -3.19 -13.64 -7.84
CA ARG A 19 -2.19 -14.72 -7.84
C ARG A 19 -0.79 -14.19 -8.14
N THR A 20 -0.69 -13.20 -9.03
CA THR A 20 0.60 -12.62 -9.44
C THR A 20 1.09 -11.53 -8.48
N TYR A 21 0.20 -10.68 -8.01
CA TYR A 21 0.55 -9.46 -7.27
C TYR A 21 0.06 -9.42 -5.83
N GLY A 22 -0.75 -10.39 -5.37
CA GLY A 22 -1.38 -10.36 -4.06
C GLY A 22 -0.38 -10.23 -2.90
N ALA A 23 0.68 -11.03 -2.90
CA ALA A 23 1.74 -10.93 -1.89
C ALA A 23 2.42 -9.55 -1.89
N LYS A 24 2.59 -8.94 -3.07
CA LYS A 24 3.16 -7.60 -3.21
C LYS A 24 2.18 -6.53 -2.70
N VAL A 25 0.89 -6.67 -2.95
CA VAL A 25 -0.16 -5.79 -2.41
C VAL A 25 -0.13 -5.83 -0.88
N GLN A 26 -0.13 -7.01 -0.27
CA GLN A 26 -0.06 -7.16 1.19
C GLN A 26 1.22 -6.54 1.76
N ALA A 27 2.38 -6.81 1.16
CA ALA A 27 3.64 -6.22 1.58
C ALA A 27 3.60 -4.68 1.48
N LEU A 28 3.00 -4.11 0.44
CA LEU A 28 2.80 -2.67 0.31
C LEU A 28 1.90 -2.11 1.41
N LEU A 29 0.79 -2.76 1.74
CA LEU A 29 -0.12 -2.32 2.81
C LEU A 29 0.61 -2.22 4.16
N LEU A 30 1.51 -3.15 4.45
CA LEU A 30 2.33 -3.11 5.68
C LEU A 30 3.23 -1.86 5.75
N THR A 31 3.67 -1.31 4.62
CA THR A 31 4.53 -0.12 4.60
C THR A 31 3.84 1.15 5.09
N TYR A 32 2.51 1.17 5.07
CA TYR A 32 1.72 2.33 5.46
C TYR A 32 1.42 2.43 6.96
N GLY A 33 1.63 1.36 7.74
CA GLY A 33 1.39 1.35 9.18
C GLY A 33 -0.07 1.62 9.56
N LEU A 34 -1.00 0.97 8.86
CA LEU A 34 -2.45 1.17 8.98
C LEU A 34 -2.99 0.86 10.37
N ASP A 35 -2.38 -0.11 11.06
CA ASP A 35 -2.67 -0.53 12.42
C ASP A 35 -2.60 0.63 13.43
N LYS A 36 -1.66 1.57 13.23
CA LYS A 36 -1.50 2.76 14.08
C LYS A 36 -2.67 3.75 13.99
N HIS A 37 -3.48 3.61 12.96
CA HIS A 37 -4.68 4.43 12.70
C HIS A 37 -5.98 3.67 12.97
N GLY A 38 -5.90 2.47 13.56
CA GLY A 38 -7.06 1.62 13.77
C GLY A 38 -7.71 1.14 12.46
N ILE A 39 -6.92 1.02 11.39
CA ILE A 39 -7.40 0.56 10.07
C ILE A 39 -6.94 -0.87 9.86
N ASP A 40 -7.88 -1.79 9.61
CA ASP A 40 -7.55 -3.16 9.25
C ASP A 40 -6.99 -3.21 7.81
N PRO A 41 -5.75 -3.71 7.61
CA PRO A 41 -5.19 -3.91 6.29
C PRO A 41 -6.04 -4.80 5.37
N ALA A 42 -6.79 -5.76 5.95
CA ALA A 42 -7.68 -6.64 5.18
C ALA A 42 -8.85 -5.88 4.55
N ASP A 43 -9.42 -4.89 5.25
CA ASP A 43 -10.46 -4.02 4.71
C ASP A 43 -9.94 -3.17 3.55
N VAL A 44 -8.71 -2.66 3.67
CA VAL A 44 -8.08 -1.90 2.60
C VAL A 44 -7.77 -2.80 1.40
N GLU A 45 -7.29 -4.02 1.61
CA GLU A 45 -7.09 -5.00 0.53
C GLU A 45 -8.41 -5.31 -0.20
N GLN A 46 -9.50 -5.47 0.53
CA GLN A 46 -10.83 -5.70 -0.05
C GLN A 46 -11.27 -4.50 -0.92
N GLU A 47 -11.07 -3.27 -0.46
CA GLU A 47 -11.36 -2.07 -1.25
C GLU A 47 -10.47 -1.98 -2.50
N VAL A 48 -9.19 -2.36 -2.41
CA VAL A 48 -8.29 -2.50 -3.56
C VAL A 48 -8.86 -3.50 -4.56
N ARG A 49 -9.34 -4.67 -4.10
CA ARG A 49 -9.98 -5.69 -4.95
C ARG A 49 -11.19 -5.13 -5.68
N ILE A 50 -12.06 -4.40 -4.99
CA ILE A 50 -13.25 -3.78 -5.58
C ILE A 50 -12.86 -2.75 -6.64
N ARG A 51 -11.86 -1.91 -6.39
CA ARG A 51 -11.39 -0.90 -7.36
C ARG A 51 -10.78 -1.55 -8.60
N LEU A 52 -9.97 -2.59 -8.42
CA LEU A 52 -9.40 -3.34 -9.54
C LEU A 52 -10.48 -4.11 -10.33
N TRP A 53 -11.48 -4.68 -9.67
CA TRP A 53 -12.64 -5.28 -10.32
C TRP A 53 -13.35 -4.27 -11.23
N ARG A 54 -13.72 -3.10 -10.69
CA ARG A 54 -14.37 -2.03 -11.47
C ARG A 54 -13.51 -1.54 -12.64
N ALA A 55 -12.19 -1.52 -12.47
CA ALA A 55 -11.27 -1.17 -13.55
C ALA A 55 -11.25 -2.25 -14.63
N LEU A 56 -11.25 -3.55 -14.26
CA LEU A 56 -11.32 -4.68 -15.19
C LEU A 56 -12.64 -4.73 -15.98
N GLU A 57 -13.74 -4.30 -15.38
CA GLU A 57 -15.04 -4.17 -16.07
C GLU A 57 -15.01 -3.11 -17.17
N ARG A 58 -14.30 -2.00 -16.94
CA ARG A 58 -14.19 -0.87 -17.88
C ARG A 58 -13.15 -1.12 -18.97
N ASP A 59 -12.03 -1.75 -18.62
CA ASP A 59 -10.93 -2.01 -19.53
C ASP A 59 -10.88 -3.48 -19.97
N ARG A 60 -11.30 -3.70 -21.21
CA ARG A 60 -11.30 -5.03 -21.83
C ARG A 60 -9.89 -5.50 -22.25
N SER A 61 -8.91 -4.60 -22.39
CA SER A 61 -7.53 -4.94 -22.75
C SER A 61 -6.81 -5.70 -21.64
N GLY A 62 -7.15 -5.41 -20.39
CA GLY A 62 -6.85 -6.20 -19.21
C GLY A 62 -5.39 -6.36 -18.80
N ALA A 63 -4.50 -5.62 -19.40
CA ALA A 63 -3.10 -5.62 -19.03
C ALA A 63 -2.82 -4.53 -17.99
N PHE A 64 -3.08 -4.82 -16.72
CA PHE A 64 -2.65 -3.90 -15.67
C PHE A 64 -1.17 -4.09 -15.37
N HIS A 65 -0.39 -3.01 -15.55
CA HIS A 65 1.00 -2.97 -15.15
C HIS A 65 1.13 -2.86 -13.63
N ALA A 66 2.24 -3.34 -13.08
CA ALA A 66 2.53 -3.28 -11.65
C ALA A 66 2.39 -1.85 -11.08
N SER A 67 2.79 -0.83 -11.84
CA SER A 67 2.65 0.59 -11.46
C SER A 67 1.20 1.03 -11.26
N TYR A 68 0.27 0.54 -12.08
CA TYR A 68 -1.15 0.82 -11.92
C TYR A 68 -1.69 0.23 -10.61
N ILE A 69 -1.33 -1.02 -10.31
CA ILE A 69 -1.74 -1.70 -9.06
C ILE A 69 -1.20 -0.93 -7.85
N GLN A 70 0.07 -0.51 -7.89
CA GLN A 70 0.69 0.29 -6.83
C GLN A 70 -0.07 1.62 -6.61
N ARG A 71 -0.47 2.31 -7.68
CA ARG A 71 -1.28 3.54 -7.58
C ARG A 71 -2.65 3.28 -6.99
N VAL A 72 -3.32 2.19 -7.36
CA VAL A 72 -4.62 1.81 -6.77
C VAL A 72 -4.47 1.53 -5.28
N VAL A 73 -3.43 0.79 -4.86
CA VAL A 73 -3.15 0.53 -3.44
C VAL A 73 -2.92 1.85 -2.70
N ALA A 74 -2.01 2.70 -3.20
CA ALA A 74 -1.67 3.96 -2.55
C ALA A 74 -2.90 4.89 -2.40
N SER A 75 -3.69 5.07 -3.47
CA SER A 75 -4.89 5.91 -3.41
C SER A 75 -5.93 5.35 -2.44
N THR A 76 -6.11 4.02 -2.39
CA THR A 76 -7.05 3.39 -1.46
C THR A 76 -6.62 3.59 -0.01
N VAL A 77 -5.33 3.42 0.28
CA VAL A 77 -4.76 3.66 1.61
C VAL A 77 -4.96 5.11 2.05
N ILE A 78 -4.64 6.08 1.18
CA ILE A 78 -4.79 7.51 1.50
C ILE A 78 -6.24 7.85 1.80
N ASP A 79 -7.19 7.31 1.02
CA ASP A 79 -8.61 7.50 1.28
C ASP A 79 -9.04 6.87 2.61
N ALA A 80 -8.48 5.73 2.99
CA ALA A 80 -8.74 5.09 4.28
C ALA A 80 -8.16 5.93 5.45
N LEU A 81 -6.92 6.41 5.33
CA LEU A 81 -6.29 7.29 6.34
C LEU A 81 -7.08 8.58 6.53
N ARG A 82 -7.50 9.26 5.46
CA ARG A 82 -8.32 10.45 5.54
C ARG A 82 -9.67 10.19 6.24
N ARG A 83 -10.32 9.06 5.95
CA ARG A 83 -11.57 8.66 6.62
C ARG A 83 -11.37 8.38 8.10
N ALA A 84 -10.24 7.78 8.49
CA ALA A 84 -9.91 7.53 9.89
C ALA A 84 -9.64 8.84 10.63
N GLU A 85 -8.94 9.79 10.02
CA GLU A 85 -8.66 11.11 10.58
C GLU A 85 -9.94 11.90 10.84
N VAL A 86 -10.88 11.90 9.87
CA VAL A 86 -12.20 12.53 10.03
C VAL A 86 -12.96 11.90 11.19
N ARG A 87 -13.01 10.56 11.27
CA ARG A 87 -13.68 9.85 12.38
C ARG A 87 -13.04 10.14 13.75
N ALA A 88 -11.73 10.27 13.82
CA ALA A 88 -11.03 10.63 15.06
C ALA A 88 -11.34 12.06 15.53
N THR A 89 -11.85 12.92 14.65
CA THR A 89 -12.23 14.32 14.96
C THR A 89 -13.71 14.46 15.36
N GLU A 90 -14.55 13.45 15.07
CA GLU A 90 -15.96 13.41 15.51
C GLU A 90 -16.08 12.60 16.82
N PRO A 91 -16.83 13.08 17.85
CA PRO A 91 -17.05 12.30 19.08
C PRO A 91 -17.90 11.05 18.79
N LEU A 92 -17.33 9.87 19.07
CA LEU A 92 -17.97 8.56 18.89
C LEU A 92 -19.05 8.27 19.95
N PRO A 93 -20.14 7.56 19.60
CA PRO A 93 -20.86 6.73 20.53
C PRO A 93 -20.10 5.40 20.72
N ASP A 94 -20.01 4.98 21.99
CA ASP A 94 -19.37 3.73 22.42
C ASP A 94 -20.07 2.51 21.78
N GLU A 95 -19.32 1.63 21.10
CA GLU A 95 -19.69 0.24 20.89
C GLU A 95 -18.43 -0.62 20.93
N ASP A 96 -18.48 -1.64 21.79
CA ASP A 96 -17.46 -2.66 22.06
C ASP A 96 -17.32 -3.59 20.84
N GLU A 97 -16.13 -3.70 20.24
CA GLU A 97 -15.79 -4.76 19.30
C GLU A 97 -14.58 -5.57 19.77
N GLU A 98 -14.77 -6.88 19.88
CA GLU A 98 -13.75 -7.87 20.24
C GLU A 98 -12.71 -8.07 19.12
N PRO A 99 -11.44 -8.42 19.46
CA PRO A 99 -10.38 -8.58 18.48
C PRO A 99 -10.49 -9.90 17.72
N VAL A 100 -10.59 -9.81 16.40
CA VAL A 100 -10.54 -10.96 15.48
C VAL A 100 -9.10 -11.38 15.24
N GLN A 101 -8.78 -12.64 15.47
CA GLN A 101 -7.47 -13.23 15.19
C GLN A 101 -7.24 -13.39 13.68
N VAL A 102 -6.10 -12.88 13.19
CA VAL A 102 -5.70 -12.97 11.79
C VAL A 102 -4.98 -14.29 11.55
N GLY A 103 -5.53 -15.11 10.65
CA GLY A 103 -4.92 -16.37 10.22
C GLY A 103 -3.79 -16.11 9.19
N GLU A 104 -2.69 -16.86 9.34
CA GLU A 104 -1.56 -16.86 8.41
C GLU A 104 -1.93 -17.50 7.06
N ALA A 105 -1.61 -16.84 5.95
CA ALA A 105 -1.78 -17.37 4.60
C ALA A 105 -0.53 -18.14 4.13
N PRO A 106 -0.67 -19.28 3.43
CA PRO A 106 0.46 -20.11 3.03
C PRO A 106 1.20 -19.53 1.81
N ILE A 107 2.52 -19.55 1.91
CA ILE A 107 3.49 -19.02 0.94
C ILE A 107 4.03 -20.17 0.07
N GLY A 108 4.00 -20.01 -1.25
CA GLY A 108 4.60 -20.94 -2.21
C GLY A 108 6.03 -20.57 -2.62
N PRO A 109 6.84 -21.45 -3.28
CA PRO A 109 8.27 -21.62 -3.00
C PRO A 109 9.27 -20.73 -3.74
N ASP A 110 10.37 -20.55 -3.08
CA ASP A 110 11.81 -20.28 -3.33
C ASP A 110 12.31 -18.97 -3.94
N ARG A 111 11.72 -18.36 -4.96
CA ARG A 111 12.18 -17.04 -5.41
C ARG A 111 11.34 -15.89 -4.87
N ARG A 112 10.09 -16.19 -4.54
CA ARG A 112 9.17 -15.22 -3.92
C ARG A 112 9.44 -14.99 -2.44
N ALA A 113 10.00 -15.98 -1.73
CA ALA A 113 10.30 -15.87 -0.31
C ALA A 113 11.33 -14.77 -0.01
N GLY A 114 12.44 -14.70 -0.77
CA GLY A 114 13.44 -13.66 -0.59
C GLY A 114 12.93 -12.24 -0.87
N ASP A 115 12.05 -12.08 -1.87
CA ASP A 115 11.44 -10.78 -2.17
C ASP A 115 10.42 -10.37 -1.11
N VAL A 116 9.64 -11.32 -0.60
CA VAL A 116 8.69 -11.07 0.49
C VAL A 116 9.42 -10.73 1.79
N GLU A 117 10.49 -11.45 2.13
CA GLU A 117 11.30 -11.18 3.31
C GLU A 117 11.97 -9.79 3.25
N ARG A 118 12.54 -9.42 2.10
CA ARG A 118 13.10 -8.07 1.87
C ARG A 118 12.02 -6.99 1.99
N MET A 119 10.83 -7.22 1.43
CA MET A 119 9.71 -6.28 1.53
C MET A 119 9.21 -6.14 2.97
N GLN A 120 9.16 -7.23 3.73
CA GLN A 120 8.81 -7.19 5.16
C GLN A 120 9.89 -6.48 5.98
N GLY A 121 11.17 -6.67 5.66
CA GLY A 121 12.28 -5.93 6.26
C GLY A 121 12.16 -4.43 6.01
N LEU A 122 11.91 -4.04 4.75
CA LEU A 122 11.68 -2.65 4.37
C LEU A 122 10.45 -2.07 5.09
N ALA A 123 9.35 -2.82 5.17
CA ALA A 123 8.14 -2.40 5.88
C ALA A 123 8.41 -2.14 7.36
N ARG A 124 9.19 -3.00 8.03
CA ARG A 124 9.60 -2.80 9.43
C ARG A 124 10.42 -1.53 9.60
N CYS A 125 11.43 -1.31 8.75
CA CYS A 125 12.22 -0.07 8.78
C CYS A 125 11.34 1.18 8.57
N LEU A 126 10.43 1.13 7.61
CA LEU A 126 9.50 2.24 7.34
C LEU A 126 8.55 2.50 8.51
N ALA A 127 8.08 1.46 9.20
CA ALA A 127 7.19 1.59 10.36
C ALA A 127 7.83 2.36 11.52
N GLU A 128 9.16 2.33 11.65
CA GLU A 128 9.89 3.08 12.67
C GLU A 128 10.18 4.53 12.30
N ILE A 129 10.03 4.90 11.01
CA ILE A 129 10.18 6.29 10.57
C ILE A 129 8.97 7.11 11.04
N PRO A 130 9.18 8.35 11.56
CA PRO A 130 8.08 9.23 11.93
C PRO A 130 7.09 9.42 10.79
N GLU A 131 5.80 9.37 11.09
CA GLU A 131 4.70 9.37 10.13
C GLU A 131 4.78 10.48 9.09
N ARG A 132 5.12 11.69 9.54
CA ARG A 132 5.30 12.85 8.65
C ARG A 132 6.28 12.60 7.49
N ARG A 133 7.26 11.69 7.63
CA ARG A 133 8.23 11.33 6.60
C ARG A 133 7.91 9.99 5.94
N ARG A 134 7.27 9.09 6.67
CA ARG A 134 6.96 7.74 6.18
C ARG A 134 6.07 7.76 4.94
N LEU A 135 4.94 8.47 4.97
CA LEU A 135 4.03 8.52 3.83
C LEU A 135 4.70 9.09 2.56
N PRO A 136 5.39 10.25 2.58
CA PRO A 136 6.12 10.75 1.42
C PRO A 136 7.16 9.77 0.87
N ILE A 137 7.92 9.09 1.71
CA ILE A 137 8.91 8.10 1.27
C ILE A 137 8.23 6.90 0.61
N THR A 138 7.18 6.37 1.24
CA THR A 138 6.44 5.23 0.72
C THR A 138 5.88 5.51 -0.66
N LEU A 139 5.30 6.70 -0.86
CA LEU A 139 4.81 7.13 -2.17
C LEU A 139 5.96 7.29 -3.18
N HIS A 140 7.10 7.85 -2.75
CA HIS A 140 8.28 8.00 -3.60
C HIS A 140 8.83 6.64 -4.07
N LEU A 141 8.97 5.68 -3.17
CA LEU A 141 9.41 4.32 -3.48
C LEU A 141 8.44 3.58 -4.42
N GLN A 142 7.19 4.02 -4.47
CA GLN A 142 6.17 3.51 -5.39
C GLN A 142 6.16 4.24 -6.74
N GLY A 143 7.07 5.21 -6.95
CA GLY A 143 7.26 5.90 -8.22
C GLY A 143 6.35 7.10 -8.45
N PHE A 144 5.73 7.66 -7.40
CA PHE A 144 4.98 8.91 -7.52
C PHE A 144 5.92 10.10 -7.69
N GLN A 145 5.48 11.07 -8.51
CA GLN A 145 6.20 12.33 -8.69
C GLN A 145 6.05 13.23 -7.46
N LEU A 146 7.02 14.13 -7.22
CA LEU A 146 7.02 14.98 -6.02
C LEU A 146 5.76 15.85 -5.88
N GLN A 147 5.18 16.30 -6.99
CA GLN A 147 3.92 17.04 -6.97
C GLN A 147 2.75 16.15 -6.55
N GLU A 148 2.67 14.95 -7.11
CA GLU A 148 1.66 13.96 -6.71
C GLU A 148 1.78 13.60 -5.22
N ILE A 149 3.01 13.46 -4.71
CA ILE A 149 3.28 13.21 -3.29
C ILE A 149 2.82 14.38 -2.43
N ALA A 150 3.10 15.61 -2.86
CA ALA A 150 2.65 16.81 -2.13
C ALA A 150 1.12 16.85 -2.02
N ASP A 151 0.42 16.64 -3.14
CA ASP A 151 -1.04 16.65 -3.20
C ASP A 151 -1.67 15.52 -2.37
N LEU A 152 -1.13 14.30 -2.48
CA LEU A 152 -1.63 13.13 -1.78
C LEU A 152 -1.36 13.17 -0.28
N ALA A 153 -0.18 13.60 0.14
CA ALA A 153 0.22 13.65 1.54
C ALA A 153 -0.15 14.97 2.24
N GLY A 154 -0.86 15.89 1.55
CA GLY A 154 -1.26 17.18 2.13
C GLY A 154 -0.08 18.10 2.44
N ILE A 155 1.01 18.02 1.65
CA ILE A 155 2.23 18.81 1.80
C ILE A 155 2.12 20.07 0.96
N ALA A 156 2.54 21.21 1.50
CA ALA A 156 2.32 22.53 0.90
C ALA A 156 2.93 22.72 -0.50
N SER A 157 3.99 21.96 -0.87
CA SER A 157 4.63 22.07 -2.19
C SER A 157 5.49 20.85 -2.51
N ALA A 158 5.78 20.65 -3.80
CA ALA A 158 6.71 19.61 -4.28
C ALA A 158 8.12 19.78 -3.67
N GLU A 159 8.57 21.02 -3.42
CA GLU A 159 9.86 21.27 -2.78
C GLU A 159 9.87 20.85 -1.30
N ALA A 160 8.76 21.05 -0.58
CA ALA A 160 8.61 20.54 0.78
C ALA A 160 8.54 19.00 0.80
N ALA A 161 7.85 18.40 -0.16
CA ALA A 161 7.81 16.96 -0.35
C ALA A 161 9.21 16.39 -0.63
N ARG A 162 9.98 17.03 -1.51
CA ARG A 162 11.38 16.67 -1.81
C ARG A 162 12.24 16.62 -0.55
N LYS A 163 12.15 17.64 0.31
CA LYS A 163 12.92 17.69 1.57
C LYS A 163 12.53 16.57 2.53
N LEU A 164 11.24 16.24 2.62
CA LEU A 164 10.77 15.16 3.48
C LEU A 164 11.21 13.79 2.94
N VAL A 165 11.12 13.58 1.63
CA VAL A 165 11.58 12.35 0.96
C VAL A 165 13.07 12.17 1.16
N SER A 166 13.90 13.18 0.86
CA SER A 166 15.36 13.09 1.01
C SER A 166 15.78 12.71 2.44
N ARG A 167 15.29 13.46 3.45
CA ARG A 167 15.60 13.17 4.86
C ARG A 167 15.12 11.79 5.30
N GLY A 168 13.98 11.36 4.77
CA GLY A 168 13.43 10.07 5.10
C GLY A 168 14.19 8.92 4.44
N LEU A 169 14.65 9.08 3.21
CA LEU A 169 15.50 8.09 2.54
C LEU A 169 16.85 7.93 3.26
N ASP A 170 17.45 9.04 3.72
CA ASP A 170 18.68 8.99 4.51
C ASP A 170 18.48 8.20 5.82
N GLU A 171 17.38 8.44 6.53
CA GLU A 171 17.03 7.68 7.73
C GLU A 171 16.74 6.21 7.43
N LEU A 172 16.04 5.93 6.33
CA LEU A 172 15.76 4.56 5.89
C LEU A 172 17.04 3.78 5.56
N LYS A 173 17.99 4.41 4.87
CA LYS A 173 19.31 3.82 4.56
C LYS A 173 20.06 3.42 5.85
N VAL A 174 20.07 4.30 6.85
CA VAL A 174 20.70 4.01 8.16
C VAL A 174 20.06 2.77 8.80
N ARG A 175 18.74 2.73 8.90
CA ARG A 175 18.01 1.62 9.52
C ARG A 175 18.21 0.29 8.79
N LEU A 176 18.21 0.32 7.45
CA LEU A 176 18.47 -0.88 6.64
C LEU A 176 19.87 -1.42 6.86
N ARG A 177 20.89 -0.55 7.00
CA ARG A 177 22.26 -0.95 7.36
C ARG A 177 22.33 -1.59 8.75
N GLU A 178 21.67 -1.01 9.75
CA GLU A 178 21.58 -1.55 11.11
C GLU A 178 20.92 -2.94 11.15
N MET A 179 19.99 -3.22 10.24
CA MET A 179 19.33 -4.52 10.08
C MET A 179 20.12 -5.50 9.21
N GLY A 180 21.31 -5.13 8.71
CA GLY A 180 22.17 -5.99 7.90
C GLY A 180 21.77 -6.09 6.41
N TYR A 181 20.91 -5.18 5.93
CA TYR A 181 20.58 -5.08 4.51
C TYR A 181 21.61 -4.19 3.78
N GLY A 182 22.75 -4.75 3.47
CA GLY A 182 23.72 -4.31 2.47
C GLY A 182 24.35 -2.92 2.57
N GLU A 183 25.48 -2.74 1.87
CA GLU A 183 26.03 -1.44 1.52
C GLU A 183 25.22 -0.89 0.34
N PHE A 184 24.53 0.22 0.55
CA PHE A 184 23.96 1.01 -0.54
C PHE A 184 25.07 1.94 -1.00
N ASP A 185 25.77 1.58 -2.09
CA ASP A 185 26.70 2.47 -2.77
C ASP A 185 25.93 3.72 -3.27
N ASP A 186 26.57 4.89 -3.05
CA ASP A 186 26.06 6.20 -3.47
C ASP A 186 26.11 6.36 -5.00
#